data_81ed45507501d855254eba23b59a0c2d
#
_entry.id   81ed45507501d855254eba23b59a0c2d
#
_cell.length_a   1.000
_cell.length_b   1.000
_cell.length_c   1.000
_cell.angle_alpha   90.00
_cell.angle_beta   90.00
_cell.angle_gamma   90.00
#
_symmetry.space_group_name_H-M   'P 1'
#
loop_
_entity.id
_entity.type
_entity.pdbx_description
1 polymer ?
#
loop_
_entity_poly.entity_id
_entity_poly.type
_entity_poly.pdbx_seq_one_letter_code
_entity_poly.pdbx_strand_id
1 'polypeptide(L)'
;MVDLTLLPYGAYVAFAFSCILFGGLAYRQVIDGLDLRKSMSGEDLESYISASGVVYAFAAAALVVLIGWLAYTSSKPSIWLYALPLIGLAQLVQLCMRLYFQRMRIRTRAIVVRYVLRSGARILLYELIRDVEFDRRVLWTEVKITTMHGEATTFRIFRGSEGRFRRRLYTLSGIVASSLTEQT
;
A
#
# COMPACT_ATOMS: atom_id res chain seq x y z
N MET A 1 -10.27 12.24 41.67
CA MET A 1 -8.84 12.56 41.52
C MET A 1 -8.23 11.42 40.73
N VAL A 2 -7.87 11.63 39.44
CA VAL A 2 -7.19 10.61 38.67
C VAL A 2 -5.75 10.61 39.11
N ASP A 3 -5.26 9.47 39.54
CA ASP A 3 -3.89 9.31 40.02
C ASP A 3 -2.94 9.48 38.82
N LEU A 4 -2.25 10.61 38.78
CA LEU A 4 -1.35 11.01 37.70
C LEU A 4 -0.19 10.03 37.51
N THR A 5 0.10 9.20 38.51
CA THR A 5 1.15 8.17 38.45
C THR A 5 0.79 7.00 37.53
N LEU A 6 -0.52 6.76 37.32
CA LEU A 6 -1.00 5.67 36.45
C LEU A 6 -1.12 6.07 34.98
N LEU A 7 -0.99 7.36 34.66
CA LEU A 7 -1.10 7.89 33.31
C LEU A 7 -0.10 7.23 32.32
N PRO A 8 1.21 7.14 32.61
CA PRO A 8 2.18 6.53 31.72
C PRO A 8 1.90 5.02 31.52
N TYR A 9 1.46 4.31 32.55
CA TYR A 9 1.13 2.88 32.45
C TYR A 9 -0.05 2.62 31.50
N GLY A 10 -1.10 3.42 31.57
CA GLY A 10 -2.23 3.33 30.65
C GLY A 10 -1.82 3.55 29.18
N ALA A 11 -0.91 4.49 28.93
CA ALA A 11 -0.38 4.73 27.58
C ALA A 11 0.45 3.54 27.05
N TYR A 12 1.29 2.94 27.89
CA TYR A 12 2.05 1.75 27.53
C TYR A 12 1.17 0.54 27.25
N VAL A 13 0.13 0.33 28.05
CA VAL A 13 -0.85 -0.75 27.83
C VAL A 13 -1.57 -0.54 26.51
N ALA A 14 -2.04 0.68 26.22
CA ALA A 14 -2.70 1.00 24.96
C ALA A 14 -1.76 0.79 23.75
N PHE A 15 -0.49 1.17 23.87
CA PHE A 15 0.53 0.93 22.85
C PHE A 15 0.79 -0.56 22.64
N ALA A 16 1.02 -1.32 23.71
CA ALA A 16 1.23 -2.76 23.64
C ALA A 16 0.06 -3.48 22.99
N PHE A 17 -1.18 -3.15 23.39
CA PHE A 17 -2.39 -3.70 22.77
C PHE A 17 -2.48 -3.37 21.27
N SER A 18 -2.16 -2.13 20.90
CA SER A 18 -2.12 -1.71 19.49
C SER A 18 -1.06 -2.48 18.71
N CYS A 19 0.13 -2.68 19.27
CA CYS A 19 1.19 -3.47 18.63
C CYS A 19 0.76 -4.93 18.43
N ILE A 20 0.09 -5.55 19.41
CA ILE A 20 -0.42 -6.91 19.29
C ILE A 20 -1.49 -6.99 18.18
N LEU A 21 -2.47 -6.08 18.20
CA LEU A 21 -3.56 -6.06 17.23
C LEU A 21 -3.03 -5.85 15.81
N PHE A 22 -2.21 -4.82 15.62
CA PHE A 22 -1.69 -4.46 14.30
C PHE A 22 -0.57 -5.38 13.85
N GLY A 23 0.20 -5.95 14.78
CA GLY A 23 1.18 -6.99 14.50
C GLY A 23 0.53 -8.28 13.99
N GLY A 24 -0.57 -8.70 14.59
CA GLY A 24 -1.36 -9.84 14.12
C GLY A 24 -1.93 -9.63 12.71
N LEU A 25 -2.44 -8.43 12.43
CA LEU A 25 -2.91 -8.08 11.08
C LEU A 25 -1.77 -8.06 10.05
N ALA A 26 -0.61 -7.53 10.42
CA ALA A 26 0.58 -7.53 9.55
C ALA A 26 1.08 -8.95 9.28
N TYR A 27 1.12 -9.81 10.31
CA TYR A 27 1.48 -11.23 10.19
C TYR A 27 0.58 -11.98 9.22
N ARG A 28 -0.75 -11.79 9.33
CA ARG A 28 -1.72 -12.38 8.39
C ARG A 28 -1.44 -11.95 6.95
N GLN A 29 -1.11 -10.68 6.74
CA GLN A 29 -0.79 -10.17 5.40
C GLN A 29 0.52 -10.75 4.83
N VAL A 30 1.50 -11.05 5.70
CA VAL A 30 2.73 -11.74 5.30
C VAL A 30 2.42 -13.16 4.86
N ILE A 31 1.60 -13.90 5.62
CA ILE A 31 1.18 -15.26 5.27
C ILE A 31 0.43 -15.25 3.94
N ASP A 32 -0.58 -14.39 3.77
CA ASP A 32 -1.31 -14.23 2.50
C ASP A 32 -0.32 -13.94 1.36
N GLY A 33 0.79 -13.23 1.68
CA GLY A 33 1.88 -12.95 0.75
C GLY A 33 2.69 -14.15 0.35
N LEU A 34 2.93 -15.07 1.26
CA LEU A 34 3.68 -16.31 1.03
C LEU A 34 2.85 -17.32 0.24
N ASP A 35 1.56 -17.42 0.53
CA ASP A 35 0.64 -18.31 -0.20
C ASP A 35 0.50 -17.91 -1.67
N LEU A 36 0.49 -16.62 -1.95
CA LEU A 36 0.55 -16.13 -3.34
C LEU A 36 1.87 -16.41 -4.06
N ARG A 37 2.98 -16.62 -3.35
CA ARG A 37 4.22 -17.07 -3.97
C ARG A 37 4.14 -18.49 -4.50
N LYS A 38 3.34 -19.33 -3.87
CA LYS A 38 3.09 -20.71 -4.30
C LYS A 38 2.08 -20.82 -5.45
N SER A 39 1.35 -19.73 -5.75
CA SER A 39 0.37 -19.72 -6.83
C SER A 39 1.05 -19.71 -8.20
N MET A 40 0.37 -20.23 -9.23
CA MET A 40 0.83 -20.45 -10.61
C MET A 40 1.29 -19.20 -11.39
N SER A 41 1.50 -18.06 -10.76
CA SER A 41 1.79 -16.78 -11.42
C SER A 41 3.24 -16.61 -11.90
N GLY A 42 4.13 -17.58 -11.65
CA GLY A 42 5.52 -17.53 -12.09
C GLY A 42 6.46 -16.79 -11.14
N GLU A 43 7.69 -16.50 -11.60
CA GLU A 43 8.72 -15.80 -10.83
C GLU A 43 8.50 -14.29 -10.79
N ASP A 44 8.90 -13.67 -9.67
CA ASP A 44 8.86 -12.20 -9.52
C ASP A 44 9.97 -11.57 -10.36
N LEU A 45 9.63 -10.74 -11.33
CA LEU A 45 10.58 -10.01 -12.17
C LEU A 45 10.84 -8.60 -11.61
N GLU A 46 9.80 -7.87 -11.29
CA GLU A 46 9.88 -6.51 -10.81
C GLU A 46 8.79 -6.22 -9.76
N SER A 47 9.07 -5.29 -8.86
CA SER A 47 8.11 -4.85 -7.86
C SER A 47 7.96 -3.33 -7.84
N TYR A 48 6.72 -2.86 -7.69
CA TYR A 48 6.37 -1.44 -7.66
C TYR A 48 5.60 -1.09 -6.40
N ILE A 49 5.98 0.03 -5.78
CA ILE A 49 5.27 0.55 -4.61
C ILE A 49 4.05 1.34 -5.11
N SER A 50 2.90 1.15 -4.47
CA SER A 50 1.70 1.91 -4.77
C SER A 50 1.88 3.38 -4.39
N ALA A 51 1.73 4.30 -5.35
CA ALA A 51 1.83 5.74 -5.09
C ALA A 51 0.78 6.21 -4.07
N SER A 52 -0.46 5.70 -4.15
CA SER A 52 -1.50 6.02 -3.18
C SER A 52 -1.13 5.56 -1.77
N GLY A 53 -0.51 4.38 -1.62
CA GLY A 53 -0.06 3.90 -0.32
C GLY A 53 0.99 4.79 0.32
N VAL A 54 1.93 5.32 -0.46
CA VAL A 54 2.94 6.27 0.03
C VAL A 54 2.31 7.58 0.48
N VAL A 55 1.36 8.12 -0.28
CA VAL A 55 0.62 9.33 0.13
C VAL A 55 -0.11 9.11 1.45
N TYR A 56 -0.78 7.96 1.63
CA TYR A 56 -1.41 7.63 2.91
C TYR A 56 -0.41 7.51 4.06
N ALA A 57 0.78 6.95 3.82
CA ALA A 57 1.82 6.86 4.84
C ALA A 57 2.31 8.25 5.28
N PHE A 58 2.51 9.18 4.34
CA PHE A 58 2.87 10.56 4.66
C PHE A 58 1.76 11.28 5.42
N ALA A 59 0.50 11.14 5.00
CA ALA A 59 -0.63 11.74 5.70
C ALA A 59 -0.78 11.20 7.13
N ALA A 60 -0.62 9.89 7.32
CA ALA A 60 -0.64 9.26 8.63
C ALA A 60 0.52 9.74 9.51
N ALA A 61 1.74 9.87 8.97
CA ALA A 61 2.90 10.39 9.68
C ALA A 61 2.68 11.84 10.13
N ALA A 62 2.17 12.70 9.24
CA ALA A 62 1.86 14.09 9.56
C ALA A 62 0.80 14.19 10.68
N LEU A 63 -0.22 13.33 10.64
CA LEU A 63 -1.25 13.27 11.68
C LEU A 63 -0.67 12.84 13.03
N VAL A 64 0.20 11.85 13.07
CA VAL A 64 0.89 11.40 14.30
C VAL A 64 1.73 12.52 14.89
N VAL A 65 2.49 13.24 14.05
CA VAL A 65 3.29 14.40 14.49
C VAL A 65 2.40 15.50 15.05
N LEU A 66 1.29 15.82 14.37
CA LEU A 66 0.35 16.85 14.81
C LEU A 66 -0.27 16.49 16.17
N ILE A 67 -0.74 15.26 16.32
CA ILE A 67 -1.33 14.79 17.60
C ILE A 67 -0.27 14.81 18.70
N GLY A 68 0.96 14.38 18.41
CA GLY A 68 2.08 14.44 19.36
C GLY A 68 2.41 15.86 19.80
N TRP A 69 2.40 16.80 18.86
CA TRP A 69 2.59 18.23 19.16
C TRP A 69 1.48 18.78 20.04
N LEU A 70 0.21 18.47 19.72
CA LEU A 70 -0.92 18.88 20.54
C LEU A 70 -0.88 18.27 21.94
N ALA A 71 -0.43 17.01 22.07
CA ALA A 71 -0.23 16.38 23.37
C ALA A 71 0.85 17.08 24.18
N TYR A 72 1.97 17.47 23.55
CA TYR A 72 3.07 18.16 24.20
C TYR A 72 2.70 19.56 24.66
N THR A 73 1.93 20.30 23.87
CA THR A 73 1.54 21.70 24.18
C THR A 73 0.32 21.82 25.09
N SER A 74 -0.38 20.71 25.36
CA SER A 74 -1.58 20.73 26.20
C SER A 74 -1.24 21.01 27.67
N SER A 75 -1.90 22.00 28.26
CA SER A 75 -1.79 22.30 29.68
C SER A 75 -2.56 21.34 30.61
N LYS A 76 -3.46 20.51 30.04
CA LYS A 76 -4.25 19.51 30.77
C LYS A 76 -3.90 18.11 30.27
N PRO A 77 -2.99 17.40 30.96
CA PRO A 77 -2.61 16.06 30.57
C PRO A 77 -3.81 15.12 30.69
N SER A 78 -4.16 14.49 29.57
CA SER A 78 -5.17 13.43 29.50
C SER A 78 -4.49 12.16 29.04
N ILE A 79 -4.90 11.01 29.57
CA ILE A 79 -4.38 9.72 29.15
C ILE A 79 -4.48 9.51 27.64
N TRP A 80 -5.56 10.03 27.04
CA TRP A 80 -5.79 9.93 25.60
C TRP A 80 -4.78 10.73 24.78
N LEU A 81 -4.32 11.88 25.28
CA LEU A 81 -3.31 12.69 24.61
C LEU A 81 -1.97 12.01 24.49
N TYR A 82 -1.63 11.10 25.43
CA TYR A 82 -0.41 10.29 25.34
C TYR A 82 -0.63 8.99 24.58
N ALA A 83 -1.80 8.36 24.72
CA ALA A 83 -2.12 7.13 24.05
C ALA A 83 -2.29 7.29 22.53
N LEU A 84 -2.91 8.37 22.07
CA LEU A 84 -3.17 8.60 20.64
C LEU A 84 -1.91 8.65 19.77
N PRO A 85 -0.82 9.36 20.11
CA PRO A 85 0.42 9.33 19.33
C PRO A 85 1.04 7.93 19.26
N LEU A 86 0.97 7.15 20.34
CA LEU A 86 1.52 5.80 20.39
C LEU A 86 0.71 4.84 19.52
N ILE A 87 -0.62 4.94 19.57
CA ILE A 87 -1.51 4.18 18.68
C ILE A 87 -1.26 4.58 17.22
N GLY A 88 -1.15 5.87 16.95
CA GLY A 88 -0.83 6.39 15.62
C GLY A 88 0.51 5.89 15.09
N LEU A 89 1.53 5.82 15.94
CA LEU A 89 2.83 5.25 15.59
C LEU A 89 2.73 3.77 15.24
N ALA A 90 1.99 2.97 16.01
CA ALA A 90 1.76 1.57 15.71
C ALA A 90 1.04 1.39 14.37
N GLN A 91 0.04 2.23 14.06
CA GLN A 91 -0.64 2.23 12.77
C GLN A 91 0.29 2.63 11.62
N LEU A 92 1.18 3.61 11.83
CA LEU A 92 2.17 4.02 10.85
C LEU A 92 3.15 2.89 10.53
N VAL A 93 3.66 2.20 11.55
CA VAL A 93 4.51 1.01 11.36
C VAL A 93 3.79 -0.06 10.56
N GLN A 94 2.53 -0.36 10.90
CA GLN A 94 1.72 -1.30 10.14
C GLN A 94 1.55 -0.87 8.68
N LEU A 95 1.29 0.40 8.42
CA LEU A 95 1.13 0.93 7.07
C LEU A 95 2.44 0.81 6.27
N CYS A 96 3.59 1.10 6.88
CA CYS A 96 4.90 0.89 6.25
C CYS A 96 5.15 -0.58 5.93
N MET A 97 4.80 -1.50 6.84
CA MET A 97 4.85 -2.94 6.60
C MET A 97 3.96 -3.35 5.42
N ARG A 98 2.73 -2.83 5.36
CA ARG A 98 1.84 -3.06 4.21
C ARG A 98 2.45 -2.57 2.91
N LEU A 99 3.01 -1.38 2.87
CA LEU A 99 3.67 -0.84 1.68
C LEU A 99 4.83 -1.72 1.22
N TYR A 100 5.57 -2.28 2.16
CA TYR A 100 6.68 -3.17 1.85
C TYR A 100 6.21 -4.52 1.31
N PHE A 101 5.25 -5.18 1.96
CA PHE A 101 4.79 -6.51 1.61
C PHE A 101 3.73 -6.54 0.50
N GLN A 102 2.93 -5.48 0.36
CA GLN A 102 1.85 -5.38 -0.63
C GLN A 102 2.28 -4.61 -1.89
N ARG A 103 3.52 -4.75 -2.29
CA ARG A 103 3.99 -4.20 -3.56
C ARG A 103 3.26 -4.89 -4.71
N MET A 104 2.91 -4.11 -5.72
CA MET A 104 2.52 -4.66 -7.01
C MET A 104 3.73 -5.38 -7.60
N ARG A 105 3.53 -6.56 -8.18
CA ARG A 105 4.61 -7.37 -8.75
C ARG A 105 4.30 -7.74 -10.18
N ILE A 106 5.26 -7.52 -11.04
CA ILE A 106 5.28 -8.10 -12.38
C ILE A 106 5.95 -9.45 -12.27
N ARG A 107 5.25 -10.49 -12.70
CA ARG A 107 5.73 -11.85 -12.75
C ARG A 107 5.82 -12.32 -14.19
N THR A 108 6.42 -13.49 -14.42
CA THR A 108 6.60 -14.02 -15.77
C THR A 108 5.29 -14.28 -16.51
N ARG A 109 4.19 -14.62 -15.83
CA ARG A 109 2.89 -14.94 -16.43
C ARG A 109 1.75 -14.01 -16.04
N ALA A 110 1.95 -13.16 -15.03
CA ALA A 110 0.87 -12.35 -14.49
C ALA A 110 1.37 -11.06 -13.83
N ILE A 111 0.46 -10.11 -13.70
CA ILE A 111 0.62 -8.97 -12.80
C ILE A 111 -0.15 -9.26 -11.52
N VAL A 112 0.50 -9.12 -10.38
CA VAL A 112 -0.14 -9.23 -9.06
C VAL A 112 -0.34 -7.83 -8.50
N VAL A 113 -1.59 -7.38 -8.51
CA VAL A 113 -1.99 -6.08 -7.94
C VAL A 113 -2.50 -6.29 -6.53
N ARG A 114 -1.91 -5.57 -5.56
CA ARG A 114 -2.34 -5.58 -4.17
C ARG A 114 -2.76 -4.18 -3.75
N TYR A 115 -3.87 -4.11 -3.06
CA TYR A 115 -4.39 -2.85 -2.55
C TYR A 115 -4.00 -2.67 -1.08
N VAL A 116 -3.41 -1.52 -0.76
CA VAL A 116 -2.92 -1.23 0.61
C VAL A 116 -4.05 -1.22 1.64
N LEU A 117 -5.26 -0.83 1.24
CA LEU A 117 -6.41 -0.72 2.13
C LEU A 117 -7.40 -1.89 2.04
N ARG A 118 -7.21 -2.83 1.11
CA ARG A 118 -8.07 -3.99 0.95
C ARG A 118 -7.28 -5.27 1.19
N SER A 119 -7.90 -6.23 1.81
CA SER A 119 -7.37 -7.59 1.88
C SER A 119 -7.49 -8.25 0.52
N GLY A 120 -6.47 -9.03 0.15
CA GLY A 120 -6.44 -9.79 -1.09
C GLY A 120 -5.53 -9.20 -2.16
N ALA A 121 -5.32 -9.98 -3.19
CA ALA A 121 -4.57 -9.60 -4.37
C ALA A 121 -5.38 -9.98 -5.61
N ARG A 122 -5.30 -9.16 -6.64
CA ARG A 122 -5.78 -9.53 -7.98
C ARG A 122 -4.61 -10.03 -8.81
N ILE A 123 -4.78 -11.19 -9.41
CA ILE A 123 -3.83 -11.78 -10.34
C ILE A 123 -4.39 -11.56 -11.74
N LEU A 124 -3.67 -10.82 -12.56
CA LEU A 124 -4.03 -10.51 -13.93
C LEU A 124 -3.07 -11.27 -14.86
N LEU A 125 -3.55 -12.37 -15.45
CA LEU A 125 -2.79 -13.12 -16.45
C LEU A 125 -2.64 -12.27 -17.71
N TYR A 126 -1.45 -12.25 -18.32
CA TYR A 126 -1.20 -11.46 -19.52
C TYR A 126 -2.11 -11.87 -20.69
N GLU A 127 -2.41 -13.14 -20.80
CA GLU A 127 -3.29 -13.71 -21.84
C GLU A 127 -4.72 -13.16 -21.75
N LEU A 128 -5.15 -12.70 -20.58
CA LEU A 128 -6.49 -12.15 -20.35
C LEU A 128 -6.54 -10.63 -20.46
N ILE A 129 -5.42 -9.96 -20.66
CA ILE A 129 -5.39 -8.49 -20.77
C ILE A 129 -5.85 -8.11 -22.19
N ARG A 130 -6.94 -7.34 -22.25
CA ARG A 130 -7.47 -6.80 -23.49
C ARG A 130 -6.88 -5.42 -23.80
N ASP A 131 -6.85 -4.55 -22.79
CA ASP A 131 -6.45 -3.15 -22.97
C ASP A 131 -5.79 -2.59 -21.72
N VAL A 132 -4.90 -1.60 -21.91
CA VAL A 132 -4.17 -0.92 -20.84
C VAL A 132 -4.13 0.57 -21.10
N GLU A 133 -4.85 1.31 -20.27
CA GLU A 133 -4.91 2.77 -20.29
C GLU A 133 -3.95 3.36 -19.25
N PHE A 134 -3.26 4.45 -19.62
CA PHE A 134 -2.36 5.19 -18.73
C PHE A 134 -2.82 6.64 -18.63
N ASP A 135 -3.36 7.04 -17.48
CA ASP A 135 -3.73 8.43 -17.18
C ASP A 135 -2.65 9.08 -16.31
N ARG A 136 -1.92 10.01 -16.93
CA ARG A 136 -0.80 10.69 -16.27
C ARG A 136 -1.30 11.84 -15.40
N ARG A 137 -0.88 11.81 -14.12
CA ARG A 137 -1.04 12.90 -13.18
C ARG A 137 0.32 13.49 -12.81
N VAL A 138 0.34 14.53 -11.98
CA VAL A 138 1.57 15.24 -11.61
C VAL A 138 2.60 14.30 -10.93
N LEU A 139 2.17 13.52 -9.93
CA LEU A 139 3.06 12.66 -9.13
C LEU A 139 2.96 11.18 -9.48
N TRP A 140 1.86 10.74 -10.05
CA TRP A 140 1.60 9.33 -10.36
C TRP A 140 0.94 9.17 -11.73
N THR A 141 1.03 7.96 -12.24
CA THR A 141 0.26 7.51 -13.39
C THR A 141 -0.77 6.50 -12.90
N GLU A 142 -2.02 6.72 -13.22
CA GLU A 142 -3.11 5.77 -12.99
C GLU A 142 -3.11 4.79 -14.16
N VAL A 143 -2.99 3.51 -13.83
CA VAL A 143 -2.98 2.41 -14.81
C VAL A 143 -4.28 1.66 -14.66
N LYS A 144 -5.06 1.59 -15.73
CA LYS A 144 -6.29 0.82 -15.80
C LYS A 144 -6.08 -0.33 -16.77
N ILE A 145 -6.18 -1.54 -16.27
CA ILE A 145 -6.09 -2.76 -17.05
C ILE A 145 -7.47 -3.35 -17.18
N THR A 146 -7.92 -3.54 -18.43
CA THR A 146 -9.20 -4.17 -18.75
C THR A 146 -8.93 -5.58 -19.26
N THR A 147 -9.60 -6.56 -18.66
CA THR A 147 -9.51 -7.95 -19.09
C THR A 147 -10.50 -8.27 -20.22
N MET A 148 -10.31 -9.38 -20.92
CA MET A 148 -11.23 -9.87 -21.95
C MET A 148 -12.65 -10.12 -21.43
N HIS A 149 -12.78 -10.35 -20.11
CA HIS A 149 -14.09 -10.52 -19.46
C HIS A 149 -14.75 -9.20 -19.07
N GLY A 150 -14.16 -8.05 -19.44
CA GLY A 150 -14.70 -6.71 -19.12
C GLY A 150 -14.39 -6.23 -17.71
N GLU A 151 -13.67 -7.01 -16.89
CA GLU A 151 -13.26 -6.54 -15.58
C GLU A 151 -12.14 -5.52 -15.69
N ALA A 152 -12.32 -4.36 -15.05
CA ALA A 152 -11.30 -3.32 -14.97
C ALA A 152 -10.60 -3.36 -13.60
N THR A 153 -9.28 -3.24 -13.62
CA THR A 153 -8.43 -3.13 -12.42
C THR A 153 -7.60 -1.87 -12.53
N THR A 154 -7.79 -0.96 -11.58
CA THR A 154 -7.09 0.33 -11.55
C THR A 154 -6.13 0.38 -10.38
N PHE A 155 -4.91 0.86 -10.63
CA PHE A 155 -3.88 1.09 -9.61
C PHE A 155 -3.01 2.28 -10.00
N ARG A 156 -2.21 2.78 -9.03
CA ARG A 156 -1.37 3.96 -9.22
C ARG A 156 0.09 3.64 -9.00
N ILE A 157 0.92 4.00 -9.95
CA ILE A 157 2.38 3.89 -9.88
C ILE A 157 3.01 5.28 -9.91
N PHE A 158 4.22 5.42 -9.41
CA PHE A 158 4.95 6.68 -9.53
C PHE A 158 5.27 6.99 -10.99
N ARG A 159 5.12 8.25 -11.38
CA ARG A 159 5.39 8.72 -12.75
C ARG A 159 6.78 8.33 -13.25
N GLY A 160 7.81 8.40 -12.39
CA GLY A 160 9.17 7.99 -12.73
C GLY A 160 9.33 6.49 -13.02
N SER A 161 8.37 5.66 -12.62
CA SER A 161 8.38 4.21 -12.86
C SER A 161 7.55 3.80 -14.08
N GLU A 162 6.77 4.73 -14.67
CA GLU A 162 5.85 4.44 -15.78
C GLU A 162 6.55 3.84 -16.99
N GLY A 163 7.65 4.45 -17.45
CA GLY A 163 8.34 3.99 -18.64
C GLY A 163 8.90 2.57 -18.50
N ARG A 164 9.42 2.23 -17.30
CA ARG A 164 9.90 0.89 -16.99
C ARG A 164 8.76 -0.11 -16.95
N PHE A 165 7.68 0.25 -16.22
CA PHE A 165 6.48 -0.57 -16.11
C PHE A 165 5.86 -0.86 -17.48
N ARG A 166 5.65 0.19 -18.31
CA ARG A 166 5.08 0.09 -19.65
C ARG A 166 5.90 -0.82 -20.54
N ARG A 167 7.22 -0.65 -20.59
CA ARG A 167 8.13 -1.49 -21.38
C ARG A 167 8.02 -2.96 -20.98
N ARG A 168 8.06 -3.26 -19.68
CA ARG A 168 7.94 -4.64 -19.20
C ARG A 168 6.58 -5.25 -19.50
N LEU A 169 5.52 -4.48 -19.29
CA LEU A 169 4.17 -4.94 -19.56
C LEU A 169 4.01 -5.36 -21.04
N TYR A 170 4.40 -4.49 -21.96
CA TYR A 170 4.29 -4.79 -23.39
C TYR A 170 5.18 -5.96 -23.83
N THR A 171 6.38 -6.07 -23.28
CA THR A 171 7.26 -7.22 -23.58
C THR A 171 6.65 -8.54 -23.14
N LEU A 172 5.94 -8.59 -22.00
CA LEU A 172 5.41 -9.82 -21.43
C LEU A 172 4.00 -10.15 -21.93
N SER A 173 3.16 -9.15 -22.20
CA SER A 173 1.79 -9.37 -22.67
C SER A 173 1.68 -9.59 -24.17
N GLY A 174 2.74 -9.30 -24.94
CA GLY A 174 2.66 -9.34 -26.42
C GLY A 174 1.70 -8.32 -27.02
N ILE A 175 1.09 -7.46 -26.20
CA ILE A 175 0.21 -6.39 -26.68
C ILE A 175 1.07 -5.40 -27.44
N VAL A 176 0.95 -5.41 -28.74
CA VAL A 176 1.62 -4.43 -29.61
C VAL A 176 1.08 -3.05 -29.23
N ALA A 177 1.98 -2.11 -29.00
CA ALA A 177 1.65 -0.74 -28.65
C ALA A 177 0.93 -0.02 -29.80
N SER A 178 -0.27 -0.46 -30.13
CA SER A 178 -1.11 0.17 -31.17
C SER A 178 -1.55 1.59 -30.80
N SER A 179 -1.35 1.99 -29.55
CA SER A 179 -1.72 3.33 -29.04
C SER A 179 -0.56 4.34 -28.95
N LEU A 180 0.64 3.98 -29.41
CA LEU A 180 1.78 4.92 -29.39
C LEU A 180 1.79 5.93 -30.54
N THR A 181 0.87 5.85 -31.51
CA THR A 181 0.86 6.68 -32.72
C THR A 181 -0.01 7.94 -32.64
N GLU A 182 -0.72 8.17 -31.54
CA GLU A 182 -1.68 9.29 -31.46
C GLU A 182 -1.29 10.45 -30.54
N GLN A 183 -0.03 10.55 -30.10
CA GLN A 183 0.42 11.72 -29.34
C GLN A 183 1.85 12.13 -29.74
N THR A 184 2.02 12.56 -30.98
CA THR A 184 3.08 13.49 -31.39
C THR A 184 2.47 14.83 -31.71
#